data_d83b7db7bdcb89d45f3050ba58e54cc0
#
_entry.id   d83b7db7bdcb89d45f3050ba58e54cc0
#
_cell.length_a   1.000
_cell.length_b   1.000
_cell.length_c   1.000
_cell.angle_alpha   90.00
_cell.angle_beta   90.00
_cell.angle_gamma   90.00
#
_symmetry.space_group_name_H-M   'P 1'
#
loop_
_entity.id
_entity.type
_entity.pdbx_description
1 polymer ?
#
loop_
_entity_poly.entity_id
_entity_poly.type
_entity_poly.pdbx_seq_one_letter_code
_entity_poly.pdbx_strand_id
1 'polypeptide(L)'
;FEVVKIDSQTKQPLAGVQFKIWRDATLLGDYTTDENGKITIEKAPAGTYKVQEVATLKEYILNDKPLEIEHTTDKDTSITVENTKKPGLSITKIDAETKKPLSGAVFKLTRANGDVIREDITTGEDGTAFVEGLDAADYIVTEITAPGGYILDKNPRTISLEQGKTYTLTIENTKKPGLLIKKVDAQTSKPLAGASFKVTRGDGSVVRENVVSDADGIVHLAELDTGTYIITETKAPSGYVIDDTPKTVQLRKGQTYEVTFTNTKQSGLTIKK
;
A
#
# COMPACT_ATOMS: atom_id res chain seq x y z
N PHE A 1 -15.01 39.48 -25.69
CA PHE A 1 -14.16 38.33 -25.99
C PHE A 1 -13.95 37.51 -24.73
N GLU A 2 -14.10 36.18 -24.83
CA GLU A 2 -14.00 35.28 -23.68
C GLU A 2 -13.06 34.13 -23.98
N VAL A 3 -12.24 33.73 -22.99
CA VAL A 3 -11.52 32.42 -22.97
C VAL A 3 -12.22 31.51 -21.98
N VAL A 4 -12.53 30.29 -22.39
CA VAL A 4 -13.18 29.25 -21.56
C VAL A 4 -12.20 28.11 -21.38
N LYS A 5 -11.84 27.85 -20.14
CA LYS A 5 -10.89 26.79 -19.77
C LYS A 5 -11.59 25.63 -19.10
N ILE A 6 -11.44 24.41 -19.64
CA ILE A 6 -12.15 23.23 -19.17
C ILE A 6 -11.24 21.98 -19.13
N ASP A 7 -11.65 21.01 -18.33
CA ASP A 7 -11.13 19.65 -18.37
C ASP A 7 -11.58 18.95 -19.66
N SER A 8 -10.66 18.29 -20.36
CA SER A 8 -10.92 17.68 -21.67
C SER A 8 -11.92 16.51 -21.62
N GLN A 9 -12.05 15.84 -20.48
CA GLN A 9 -12.90 14.65 -20.30
C GLN A 9 -14.23 14.99 -19.63
N THR A 10 -14.16 15.68 -18.49
CA THR A 10 -15.34 15.97 -17.66
C THR A 10 -16.09 17.23 -18.12
N LYS A 11 -15.42 18.07 -18.94
CA LYS A 11 -15.90 19.38 -19.38
C LYS A 11 -16.16 20.37 -18.24
N GLN A 12 -15.67 20.05 -17.03
CA GLN A 12 -15.76 20.95 -15.89
C GLN A 12 -14.79 22.13 -16.05
N PRO A 13 -15.18 23.34 -15.57
CA PRO A 13 -14.34 24.52 -15.62
C PRO A 13 -13.07 24.37 -14.81
N LEU A 14 -11.97 24.96 -15.26
CA LEU A 14 -10.68 24.99 -14.57
C LEU A 14 -10.31 26.44 -14.19
N ALA A 15 -10.42 26.73 -12.90
CA ALA A 15 -10.00 27.98 -12.30
C ALA A 15 -8.49 28.03 -12.06
N GLY A 16 -7.89 29.24 -12.06
CA GLY A 16 -6.48 29.43 -11.69
C GLY A 16 -5.47 29.11 -12.79
N VAL A 17 -5.91 28.85 -14.01
CA VAL A 17 -5.04 28.60 -15.17
C VAL A 17 -4.60 29.92 -15.76
N GLN A 18 -3.31 30.10 -16.07
CA GLN A 18 -2.72 31.36 -16.50
C GLN A 18 -2.50 31.39 -18.00
N PHE A 19 -2.85 32.51 -18.60
CA PHE A 19 -2.74 32.78 -20.04
C PHE A 19 -2.03 34.10 -20.32
N LYS A 20 -1.28 34.12 -21.42
CA LYS A 20 -0.93 35.35 -22.12
C LYS A 20 -1.89 35.56 -23.27
N ILE A 21 -2.39 36.80 -23.42
CA ILE A 21 -3.33 37.16 -24.49
C ILE A 21 -2.77 38.34 -25.29
N TRP A 22 -2.78 38.18 -26.58
CA TRP A 22 -2.40 39.21 -27.54
C TRP A 22 -3.61 39.58 -28.42
N ARG A 23 -3.63 40.81 -28.89
CA ARG A 23 -4.47 41.24 -30.02
C ARG A 23 -3.55 41.72 -31.15
N ASP A 24 -3.68 41.10 -32.31
CA ASP A 24 -2.75 41.27 -33.43
C ASP A 24 -1.31 40.95 -32.96
N ALA A 25 -0.37 41.86 -33.04
CA ALA A 25 0.99 41.68 -32.54
C ALA A 25 1.21 42.22 -31.10
N THR A 26 0.18 42.81 -30.47
CA THR A 26 0.31 43.54 -29.20
C THR A 26 -0.09 42.63 -28.02
N LEU A 27 0.81 42.42 -27.06
CA LEU A 27 0.50 41.74 -25.79
C LEU A 27 -0.45 42.60 -24.97
N LEU A 28 -1.62 42.06 -24.61
CA LEU A 28 -2.60 42.71 -23.75
C LEU A 28 -2.27 42.54 -22.27
N GLY A 29 -1.71 41.37 -21.92
CA GLY A 29 -1.30 41.08 -20.53
C GLY A 29 -1.33 39.58 -20.17
N ASP A 30 -1.13 39.36 -18.89
CA ASP A 30 -1.26 38.03 -18.24
C ASP A 30 -2.63 37.99 -17.56
N TYR A 31 -3.34 36.88 -17.77
CA TYR A 31 -4.70 36.67 -17.27
C TYR A 31 -4.81 35.34 -16.56
N THR A 32 -5.71 35.23 -15.58
CA THR A 32 -5.98 34.00 -14.86
C THR A 32 -7.46 33.66 -14.93
N THR A 33 -7.81 32.41 -15.16
CA THR A 33 -9.21 31.96 -15.19
C THR A 33 -9.87 32.07 -13.81
N ASP A 34 -11.11 32.56 -13.80
CA ASP A 34 -11.96 32.69 -12.62
C ASP A 34 -12.51 31.33 -12.14
N GLU A 35 -13.40 31.36 -11.15
CA GLU A 35 -14.05 30.14 -10.57
C GLU A 35 -14.89 29.37 -11.62
N ASN A 36 -15.34 30.03 -12.68
CA ASN A 36 -16.07 29.42 -13.78
C ASN A 36 -15.16 29.01 -14.96
N GLY A 37 -13.83 29.04 -14.76
CA GLY A 37 -12.87 28.73 -15.81
C GLY A 37 -12.78 29.79 -16.90
N LYS A 38 -13.16 31.03 -16.63
CA LYS A 38 -13.29 32.07 -17.65
C LYS A 38 -12.30 33.22 -17.48
N ILE A 39 -11.91 33.79 -18.62
CA ILE A 39 -11.30 35.12 -18.73
C ILE A 39 -12.19 35.94 -19.64
N THR A 40 -12.68 37.09 -19.17
CA THR A 40 -13.52 37.97 -19.95
C THR A 40 -12.81 39.29 -20.21
N ILE A 41 -12.72 39.71 -21.48
CA ILE A 41 -12.23 41.00 -21.90
C ILE A 41 -13.44 41.80 -22.35
N GLU A 42 -13.91 42.71 -21.46
CA GLU A 42 -15.05 43.59 -21.72
C GLU A 42 -14.73 44.57 -22.82
N LYS A 43 -15.74 44.85 -23.69
CA LYS A 43 -15.62 45.82 -24.81
C LYS A 43 -14.36 45.55 -25.65
N ALA A 44 -14.05 44.29 -25.88
CA ALA A 44 -12.89 43.89 -26.66
C ALA A 44 -12.93 44.52 -28.06
N PRO A 45 -11.87 45.24 -28.49
CA PRO A 45 -11.80 45.78 -29.85
C PRO A 45 -11.67 44.66 -30.89
N ALA A 46 -12.14 44.91 -32.12
CA ALA A 46 -11.95 43.96 -33.23
C ALA A 46 -10.47 43.70 -33.51
N GLY A 47 -10.15 42.49 -33.96
CA GLY A 47 -8.78 42.04 -34.29
C GLY A 47 -8.59 40.53 -34.11
N THR A 48 -7.41 40.05 -34.42
CA THR A 48 -7.00 38.65 -34.18
C THR A 48 -6.50 38.49 -32.76
N TYR A 49 -7.24 37.71 -31.93
CA TYR A 49 -6.83 37.36 -30.58
C TYR A 49 -6.05 36.07 -30.59
N LYS A 50 -4.86 36.12 -30.00
CA LYS A 50 -4.04 34.95 -29.74
C LYS A 50 -3.99 34.67 -28.23
N VAL A 51 -4.33 33.48 -27.81
CA VAL A 51 -4.27 33.02 -26.42
C VAL A 51 -3.27 31.88 -26.28
N GLN A 52 -2.45 31.95 -25.26
CA GLN A 52 -1.46 30.90 -24.97
C GLN A 52 -1.46 30.64 -23.47
N GLU A 53 -1.68 29.38 -23.11
CA GLU A 53 -1.55 28.94 -21.72
C GLU A 53 -0.08 28.96 -21.32
N VAL A 54 0.23 29.54 -20.17
CA VAL A 54 1.62 29.66 -19.66
C VAL A 54 1.82 28.93 -18.34
N ALA A 55 0.74 28.68 -17.58
CA ALA A 55 0.77 27.82 -16.39
C ALA A 55 -0.60 27.16 -16.17
N THR A 56 -0.58 25.93 -15.67
CA THR A 56 -1.78 25.16 -15.34
C THR A 56 -1.72 24.59 -13.92
N LEU A 57 -2.81 23.93 -13.49
CA LEU A 57 -2.86 23.20 -12.22
C LEU A 57 -1.90 22.01 -12.25
N LYS A 58 -1.31 21.65 -11.10
CA LYS A 58 -0.25 20.62 -10.99
C LYS A 58 -0.68 19.26 -11.52
N GLU A 59 -1.98 18.92 -11.39
CA GLU A 59 -2.59 17.67 -11.82
C GLU A 59 -2.98 17.64 -13.30
N TYR A 60 -2.74 18.73 -14.05
CA TYR A 60 -3.02 18.83 -15.49
C TYR A 60 -1.75 18.95 -16.31
N ILE A 61 -1.86 18.59 -17.57
CA ILE A 61 -0.82 18.76 -18.56
C ILE A 61 -0.98 20.14 -19.17
N LEU A 62 0.09 20.93 -19.19
CA LEU A 62 0.12 22.25 -19.81
C LEU A 62 -0.15 22.12 -21.31
N ASN A 63 -1.13 22.87 -21.81
CA ASN A 63 -1.39 23.03 -23.25
C ASN A 63 -0.82 24.37 -23.72
N ASP A 64 0.47 24.38 -23.99
CA ASP A 64 1.22 25.58 -24.37
C ASP A 64 1.04 26.01 -25.85
N LYS A 65 0.23 25.25 -26.60
CA LYS A 65 -0.06 25.60 -28.02
C LYS A 65 -0.92 26.84 -28.09
N PRO A 66 -0.45 27.90 -28.76
CA PRO A 66 -1.28 29.09 -28.92
C PRO A 66 -2.46 28.81 -29.86
N LEU A 67 -3.60 29.39 -29.52
CA LEU A 67 -4.81 29.40 -30.35
C LEU A 67 -5.10 30.84 -30.80
N GLU A 68 -5.58 30.98 -32.03
CA GLU A 68 -5.94 32.28 -32.61
C GLU A 68 -7.39 32.28 -33.07
N ILE A 69 -8.06 33.43 -32.91
CA ILE A 69 -9.44 33.63 -33.33
C ILE A 69 -9.68 35.10 -33.72
N GLU A 70 -10.40 35.31 -34.81
CA GLU A 70 -10.87 36.62 -35.20
C GLU A 70 -12.06 37.05 -34.33
N HIS A 71 -11.97 38.27 -33.79
CA HIS A 71 -13.04 38.90 -33.02
C HIS A 71 -13.53 40.15 -33.74
N THR A 72 -14.86 40.30 -33.80
CA THR A 72 -15.54 41.49 -34.31
C THR A 72 -16.43 42.05 -33.21
N THR A 73 -16.68 43.36 -33.24
CA THR A 73 -17.43 44.05 -32.17
C THR A 73 -18.95 43.84 -32.24
N ASP A 74 -19.44 43.20 -33.27
CA ASP A 74 -20.86 42.98 -33.51
C ASP A 74 -21.40 41.66 -32.92
N LYS A 75 -20.52 40.82 -32.39
CA LYS A 75 -20.91 39.56 -31.75
C LYS A 75 -19.93 39.15 -30.65
N ASP A 76 -20.45 38.40 -29.68
CA ASP A 76 -19.63 37.74 -28.68
C ASP A 76 -18.80 36.65 -29.33
N THR A 77 -17.53 36.60 -28.96
CA THR A 77 -16.58 35.60 -29.45
C THR A 77 -15.94 34.90 -28.26
N SER A 78 -15.91 33.57 -28.28
CA SER A 78 -15.26 32.78 -27.25
C SER A 78 -14.31 31.74 -27.85
N ILE A 79 -13.24 31.45 -27.12
CA ILE A 79 -12.28 30.37 -27.44
C ILE A 79 -12.19 29.42 -26.28
N THR A 80 -12.34 28.12 -26.56
CA THR A 80 -12.25 27.07 -25.55
C THR A 80 -10.87 26.43 -25.59
N VAL A 81 -10.21 26.35 -24.42
CA VAL A 81 -8.93 25.68 -24.22
C VAL A 81 -9.14 24.49 -23.25
N GLU A 82 -8.75 23.31 -23.68
CA GLU A 82 -8.90 22.08 -22.89
C GLU A 82 -7.56 21.62 -22.31
N ASN A 83 -7.56 21.15 -21.04
CA ASN A 83 -6.42 20.43 -20.47
C ASN A 83 -6.82 19.00 -20.10
N THR A 84 -5.85 18.10 -20.27
CA THR A 84 -5.99 16.70 -19.89
C THR A 84 -5.31 16.47 -18.55
N LYS A 85 -5.98 15.74 -17.65
CA LYS A 85 -5.35 15.33 -16.38
C LYS A 85 -4.13 14.44 -16.63
N LYS A 86 -3.14 14.60 -15.77
CA LYS A 86 -2.07 13.62 -15.62
C LYS A 86 -2.64 12.31 -15.09
N PRO A 87 -2.02 11.16 -15.38
CA PRO A 87 -2.47 9.89 -14.82
C PRO A 87 -2.36 9.85 -13.30
N GLY A 88 -3.24 9.05 -12.70
CA GLY A 88 -3.20 8.68 -11.30
C GLY A 88 -3.00 7.17 -11.13
N LEU A 89 -2.37 6.76 -10.04
CA LEU A 89 -2.19 5.37 -9.66
C LEU A 89 -2.73 5.13 -8.24
N SER A 90 -3.74 4.25 -8.13
CA SER A 90 -4.22 3.70 -6.86
C SER A 90 -3.57 2.34 -6.63
N ILE A 91 -2.86 2.18 -5.52
CA ILE A 91 -2.34 0.88 -5.08
C ILE A 91 -3.28 0.37 -4.01
N THR A 92 -3.82 -0.84 -4.21
CA THR A 92 -4.69 -1.51 -3.24
C THR A 92 -3.97 -2.71 -2.66
N LYS A 93 -3.83 -2.74 -1.35
CA LYS A 93 -3.16 -3.80 -0.60
C LYS A 93 -4.17 -4.66 0.14
N ILE A 94 -4.14 -5.98 -0.09
CA ILE A 94 -5.09 -6.91 0.50
C ILE A 94 -4.41 -8.19 1.02
N ASP A 95 -5.08 -8.85 1.95
CA ASP A 95 -4.74 -10.20 2.41
C ASP A 95 -5.05 -11.22 1.30
N ALA A 96 -4.10 -12.10 1.00
CA ALA A 96 -4.20 -13.05 -0.11
C ALA A 96 -5.33 -14.08 0.08
N GLU A 97 -5.70 -14.41 1.32
CA GLU A 97 -6.73 -15.40 1.65
C GLU A 97 -8.10 -14.75 1.88
N THR A 98 -8.15 -13.75 2.77
CA THR A 98 -9.41 -13.15 3.22
C THR A 98 -9.89 -12.00 2.34
N LYS A 99 -9.02 -11.48 1.45
CA LYS A 99 -9.23 -10.30 0.60
C LYS A 99 -9.53 -9.00 1.40
N LYS A 100 -9.29 -9.01 2.70
CA LYS A 100 -9.43 -7.80 3.53
C LYS A 100 -8.32 -6.79 3.23
N PRO A 101 -8.62 -5.49 3.33
CA PRO A 101 -7.62 -4.45 3.14
C PRO A 101 -6.51 -4.51 4.19
N LEU A 102 -5.30 -4.11 3.79
CA LEU A 102 -4.11 -4.10 4.64
C LEU A 102 -3.48 -2.71 4.67
N SER A 103 -3.42 -2.12 5.85
CA SER A 103 -2.73 -0.84 6.09
C SER A 103 -1.24 -1.04 6.38
N GLY A 104 -0.44 0.02 6.18
CA GLY A 104 0.96 0.07 6.57
C GLY A 104 1.93 -0.65 5.64
N ALA A 105 1.48 -1.11 4.47
CA ALA A 105 2.40 -1.50 3.40
C ALA A 105 3.05 -0.26 2.81
N VAL A 106 4.37 -0.31 2.57
CA VAL A 106 5.12 0.80 1.97
C VAL A 106 5.64 0.38 0.60
N PHE A 107 5.40 1.23 -0.38
CA PHE A 107 5.81 1.00 -1.76
C PHE A 107 6.77 2.07 -2.26
N LYS A 108 7.64 1.66 -3.16
CA LYS A 108 8.49 2.50 -3.99
C LYS A 108 7.98 2.50 -5.42
N LEU A 109 7.91 3.67 -6.03
CA LEU A 109 7.58 3.88 -7.44
C LEU A 109 8.81 4.38 -8.18
N THR A 110 9.23 3.67 -9.22
CA THR A 110 10.35 4.06 -10.08
C THR A 110 9.94 4.07 -11.54
N ARG A 111 10.72 4.75 -12.37
CA ARG A 111 10.68 4.57 -13.83
C ARG A 111 11.44 3.32 -14.24
N ALA A 112 11.25 2.86 -15.48
CA ALA A 112 11.95 1.71 -16.03
C ALA A 112 13.48 1.88 -16.08
N ASN A 113 13.99 3.13 -16.15
CA ASN A 113 15.40 3.45 -16.09
C ASN A 113 15.98 3.48 -14.66
N GLY A 114 15.16 3.22 -13.64
CA GLY A 114 15.54 3.21 -12.23
C GLY A 114 15.35 4.53 -11.48
N ASP A 115 14.94 5.62 -12.15
CA ASP A 115 14.69 6.90 -11.50
C ASP A 115 13.56 6.75 -10.46
N VAL A 116 13.83 7.20 -9.25
CA VAL A 116 12.88 7.14 -8.13
C VAL A 116 11.90 8.29 -8.23
N ILE A 117 10.61 7.98 -8.28
CA ILE A 117 9.52 8.95 -8.32
C ILE A 117 8.93 9.18 -6.93
N ARG A 118 8.74 8.10 -6.15
CA ARG A 118 8.27 8.10 -4.75
C ARG A 118 8.85 6.89 -4.01
N GLU A 119 9.18 7.05 -2.72
CA GLU A 119 9.75 5.96 -1.88
C GLU A 119 8.88 5.57 -0.68
N ASP A 120 7.89 6.37 -0.33
CA ASP A 120 7.13 6.27 0.92
C ASP A 120 5.62 6.20 0.69
N ILE A 121 5.21 5.51 -0.39
CA ILE A 121 3.79 5.33 -0.70
C ILE A 121 3.21 4.31 0.27
N THR A 122 2.52 4.79 1.32
CA THR A 122 2.01 3.95 2.41
C THR A 122 0.51 3.76 2.31
N THR A 123 0.03 2.51 2.45
CA THR A 123 -1.41 2.20 2.44
C THR A 123 -2.08 2.61 3.75
N GLY A 124 -3.23 3.27 3.62
CA GLY A 124 -4.10 3.66 4.73
C GLY A 124 -4.91 2.50 5.32
N GLU A 125 -5.83 2.81 6.24
CA GLU A 125 -6.69 1.81 6.91
C GLU A 125 -7.59 1.05 5.94
N ASP A 126 -7.98 1.68 4.84
CA ASP A 126 -8.74 1.08 3.74
C ASP A 126 -7.89 0.21 2.80
N GLY A 127 -6.59 0.05 3.10
CA GLY A 127 -5.64 -0.69 2.28
C GLY A 127 -5.24 0.03 0.99
N THR A 128 -5.55 1.33 0.83
CA THR A 128 -5.24 2.06 -0.40
C THR A 128 -4.15 3.11 -0.21
N ALA A 129 -3.40 3.36 -1.28
CA ALA A 129 -2.49 4.49 -1.41
C ALA A 129 -2.64 5.09 -2.80
N PHE A 130 -2.78 6.41 -2.89
CA PHE A 130 -3.00 7.09 -4.16
C PHE A 130 -1.82 8.00 -4.52
N VAL A 131 -1.36 7.91 -5.77
CA VAL A 131 -0.31 8.74 -6.35
C VAL A 131 -0.87 9.47 -7.55
N GLU A 132 -0.92 10.79 -7.46
CA GLU A 132 -1.42 11.68 -8.52
C GLU A 132 -0.31 12.50 -9.17
N GLY A 133 -0.62 13.13 -10.29
CA GLY A 133 0.27 14.05 -10.98
C GLY A 133 1.44 13.37 -11.68
N LEU A 134 1.32 12.07 -11.96
CA LEU A 134 2.32 11.30 -12.71
C LEU A 134 2.30 11.68 -14.19
N ASP A 135 3.42 11.50 -14.88
CA ASP A 135 3.45 11.61 -16.34
C ASP A 135 3.01 10.29 -16.98
N ALA A 136 2.56 10.34 -18.23
CA ALA A 136 2.29 9.14 -19.03
C ALA A 136 3.61 8.42 -19.32
N ALA A 137 3.80 7.24 -18.74
CA ALA A 137 5.01 6.42 -18.88
C ALA A 137 4.84 5.05 -18.23
N ASP A 138 5.87 4.20 -18.38
CA ASP A 138 6.00 2.94 -17.66
C ASP A 138 6.63 3.16 -16.29
N TYR A 139 6.02 2.55 -15.28
CA TYR A 139 6.46 2.59 -13.90
C TYR A 139 6.61 1.19 -13.32
N ILE A 140 7.48 1.08 -12.33
CA ILE A 140 7.69 -0.14 -11.54
C ILE A 140 7.29 0.17 -10.10
N VAL A 141 6.33 -0.60 -9.57
CA VAL A 141 5.88 -0.56 -8.17
C VAL A 141 6.53 -1.72 -7.43
N THR A 142 7.24 -1.44 -6.36
CA THR A 142 7.91 -2.45 -5.52
C THR A 142 7.49 -2.26 -4.07
N GLU A 143 7.04 -3.33 -3.42
CA GLU A 143 6.82 -3.31 -1.98
C GLU A 143 8.16 -3.31 -1.25
N ILE A 144 8.41 -2.32 -0.40
CA ILE A 144 9.63 -2.20 0.40
C ILE A 144 9.41 -2.55 1.87
N THR A 145 8.17 -2.45 2.35
CA THR A 145 7.78 -2.90 3.68
C THR A 145 6.40 -3.53 3.62
N ALA A 146 6.29 -4.77 4.10
CA ALA A 146 5.00 -5.45 4.22
C ALA A 146 4.24 -4.97 5.47
N PRO A 147 2.90 -5.07 5.50
CA PRO A 147 2.11 -4.91 6.72
C PRO A 147 2.59 -5.82 7.85
N GLY A 148 2.39 -5.41 9.11
CA GLY A 148 2.71 -6.24 10.27
C GLY A 148 2.07 -7.63 10.19
N GLY A 149 2.84 -8.69 10.46
CA GLY A 149 2.37 -10.08 10.38
C GLY A 149 2.30 -10.68 8.97
N TYR A 150 2.76 -9.96 7.95
CA TYR A 150 2.74 -10.42 6.55
C TYR A 150 4.14 -10.62 5.97
N ILE A 151 4.22 -11.44 4.95
CA ILE A 151 5.46 -11.71 4.20
C ILE A 151 5.59 -10.68 3.09
N LEU A 152 6.77 -10.04 3.01
CA LEU A 152 7.09 -9.07 1.96
C LEU A 152 7.02 -9.71 0.58
N ASP A 153 6.26 -9.10 -0.34
CA ASP A 153 6.28 -9.45 -1.76
C ASP A 153 7.38 -8.68 -2.48
N LYS A 154 8.49 -9.35 -2.72
CA LYS A 154 9.66 -8.76 -3.40
C LYS A 154 9.51 -8.67 -4.93
N ASN A 155 8.40 -9.15 -5.49
CA ASN A 155 8.21 -9.14 -6.93
C ASN A 155 7.72 -7.74 -7.39
N PRO A 156 8.48 -7.04 -8.24
CA PRO A 156 8.03 -5.75 -8.77
C PRO A 156 6.86 -5.92 -9.75
N ARG A 157 6.02 -4.89 -9.85
CA ARG A 157 4.92 -4.82 -10.81
C ARG A 157 5.14 -3.66 -11.76
N THR A 158 5.14 -3.94 -13.05
CA THR A 158 5.19 -2.91 -14.10
C THR A 158 3.78 -2.46 -14.45
N ILE A 159 3.57 -1.16 -14.61
CA ILE A 159 2.32 -0.55 -15.03
C ILE A 159 2.59 0.60 -16.00
N SER A 160 1.87 0.60 -17.13
CA SER A 160 1.92 1.68 -18.12
C SER A 160 0.78 2.65 -17.86
N LEU A 161 1.09 3.90 -17.62
CA LEU A 161 0.11 4.95 -17.35
C LEU A 161 -0.08 5.84 -18.59
N GLU A 162 -1.33 6.11 -18.95
CA GLU A 162 -1.73 6.99 -20.04
C GLU A 162 -2.41 8.26 -19.50
N GLN A 163 -2.32 9.34 -20.25
CA GLN A 163 -2.92 10.64 -19.90
C GLN A 163 -4.44 10.51 -19.67
N GLY A 164 -4.95 11.24 -18.69
CA GLY A 164 -6.37 11.32 -18.38
C GLY A 164 -6.96 10.07 -17.71
N LYS A 165 -6.15 9.06 -17.38
CA LYS A 165 -6.63 7.82 -16.77
C LYS A 165 -6.13 7.64 -15.35
N THR A 166 -6.96 7.01 -14.52
CA THR A 166 -6.58 6.51 -13.21
C THR A 166 -6.53 4.99 -13.26
N TYR A 167 -5.45 4.43 -12.75
CA TYR A 167 -5.20 2.99 -12.72
C TYR A 167 -5.26 2.46 -11.30
N THR A 168 -5.69 1.21 -11.15
CA THR A 168 -5.66 0.51 -9.88
C THR A 168 -4.77 -0.72 -9.99
N LEU A 169 -3.80 -0.83 -9.08
CA LEU A 169 -2.91 -1.98 -8.96
C LEU A 169 -3.17 -2.69 -7.63
N THR A 170 -3.70 -3.90 -7.68
CA THR A 170 -3.93 -4.72 -6.48
C THR A 170 -2.73 -5.62 -6.20
N ILE A 171 -2.21 -5.55 -4.98
CA ILE A 171 -1.07 -6.35 -4.51
C ILE A 171 -1.49 -7.10 -3.25
N GLU A 172 -1.24 -8.41 -3.24
CA GLU A 172 -1.64 -9.30 -2.15
C GLU A 172 -0.43 -9.67 -1.30
N ASN A 173 -0.61 -9.76 0.04
CA ASN A 173 0.37 -10.39 0.92
C ASN A 173 -0.23 -11.59 1.64
N THR A 174 0.63 -12.58 1.89
CA THR A 174 0.29 -13.77 2.66
C THR A 174 0.77 -13.59 4.10
N LYS A 175 -0.05 -14.00 5.07
CA LYS A 175 0.34 -13.99 6.49
C LYS A 175 1.59 -14.82 6.74
N LYS A 176 2.39 -14.37 7.69
CA LYS A 176 3.43 -15.17 8.30
C LYS A 176 2.80 -16.34 9.06
N PRO A 177 3.48 -17.50 9.15
CA PRO A 177 2.96 -18.63 9.91
C PRO A 177 2.93 -18.36 11.42
N GLY A 178 2.05 -19.11 12.10
CA GLY A 178 2.01 -19.21 13.54
C GLY A 178 2.33 -20.63 14.03
N LEU A 179 2.71 -20.78 15.31
CA LEU A 179 2.94 -22.03 15.98
C LEU A 179 2.22 -22.03 17.33
N LEU A 180 1.36 -23.02 17.53
CA LEU A 180 0.73 -23.35 18.81
C LEU A 180 1.42 -24.56 19.41
N ILE A 181 1.93 -24.45 20.63
CA ILE A 181 2.43 -25.58 21.42
C ILE A 181 1.36 -25.90 22.44
N LYS A 182 0.79 -27.08 22.38
CA LYS A 182 -0.15 -27.61 23.38
C LYS A 182 0.56 -28.48 24.37
N LYS A 183 0.35 -28.25 25.66
CA LYS A 183 0.87 -29.06 26.76
C LYS A 183 -0.28 -29.71 27.51
N VAL A 184 -0.27 -31.04 27.55
CA VAL A 184 -1.34 -31.82 28.18
C VAL A 184 -0.80 -32.97 29.02
N ASP A 185 -1.62 -33.45 29.98
CA ASP A 185 -1.38 -34.67 30.75
C ASP A 185 -1.53 -35.87 29.83
N ALA A 186 -0.55 -36.81 29.91
CA ALA A 186 -0.46 -37.98 29.03
C ALA A 186 -1.64 -38.97 29.20
N GLN A 187 -2.28 -39.00 30.38
CA GLN A 187 -3.35 -39.95 30.68
C GLN A 187 -4.74 -39.33 30.51
N THR A 188 -4.89 -38.06 30.92
CA THR A 188 -6.20 -37.43 31.00
C THR A 188 -6.46 -36.43 29.88
N SER A 189 -5.42 -36.10 29.09
CA SER A 189 -5.43 -35.03 28.05
C SER A 189 -5.82 -33.64 28.57
N LYS A 190 -5.83 -33.45 29.90
CA LYS A 190 -6.09 -32.13 30.49
C LYS A 190 -4.92 -31.17 30.23
N PRO A 191 -5.21 -29.88 30.00
CA PRO A 191 -4.18 -28.87 29.79
C PRO A 191 -3.26 -28.73 31.01
N LEU A 192 -1.96 -28.47 30.76
CA LEU A 192 -0.94 -28.28 31.76
C LEU A 192 -0.26 -26.92 31.60
N ALA A 193 -0.43 -26.06 32.62
CA ALA A 193 0.25 -24.80 32.73
C ALA A 193 1.67 -24.94 33.29
N GLY A 194 2.56 -24.01 32.97
CA GLY A 194 3.87 -23.88 33.58
C GLY A 194 4.99 -24.73 33.00
N ALA A 195 4.76 -25.45 31.90
CA ALA A 195 5.82 -26.05 31.11
C ALA A 195 6.61 -24.98 30.37
N SER A 196 7.94 -25.05 30.35
CA SER A 196 8.79 -24.13 29.59
C SER A 196 9.37 -24.80 28.35
N PHE A 197 9.42 -24.07 27.24
CA PHE A 197 9.97 -24.58 25.99
C PHE A 197 11.06 -23.66 25.45
N LYS A 198 11.98 -24.25 24.70
CA LYS A 198 12.92 -23.61 23.80
C LYS A 198 12.50 -23.89 22.35
N VAL A 199 12.52 -22.87 21.51
CA VAL A 199 12.22 -22.98 20.07
C VAL A 199 13.43 -22.52 19.30
N THR A 200 13.96 -23.38 18.44
CA THR A 200 15.09 -23.08 17.55
C THR A 200 14.69 -23.28 16.10
N ARG A 201 15.47 -22.70 15.19
CA ARG A 201 15.41 -23.06 13.76
C ARG A 201 16.11 -24.40 13.52
N GLY A 202 15.91 -24.97 12.33
CA GLY A 202 16.57 -26.20 11.91
C GLY A 202 18.10 -26.11 11.87
N ASP A 203 18.68 -24.91 11.77
CA ASP A 203 20.12 -24.64 11.85
C ASP A 203 20.63 -24.50 13.29
N GLY A 204 19.76 -24.66 14.30
CA GLY A 204 20.09 -24.52 15.71
C GLY A 204 20.00 -23.11 16.27
N SER A 205 19.77 -22.09 15.44
CA SER A 205 19.63 -20.70 15.93
C SER A 205 18.39 -20.57 16.81
N VAL A 206 18.54 -19.87 17.94
CA VAL A 206 17.48 -19.69 18.94
C VAL A 206 16.49 -18.64 18.46
N VAL A 207 15.21 -19.01 18.45
CA VAL A 207 14.09 -18.12 18.09
C VAL A 207 13.40 -17.58 19.33
N ARG A 208 13.13 -18.48 20.32
CA ARG A 208 12.56 -18.15 21.63
C ARG A 208 13.10 -19.09 22.68
N GLU A 209 13.33 -18.58 23.87
CA GLU A 209 13.67 -19.36 25.07
C GLU A 209 12.67 -19.06 26.19
N ASN A 210 12.47 -20.03 27.06
CA ASN A 210 11.62 -19.91 28.24
C ASN A 210 10.18 -19.48 27.93
N VAL A 211 9.62 -19.93 26.81
CA VAL A 211 8.19 -19.73 26.53
C VAL A 211 7.38 -20.71 27.37
N VAL A 212 6.41 -20.19 28.12
CA VAL A 212 5.72 -20.95 29.17
C VAL A 212 4.28 -21.19 28.77
N SER A 213 3.79 -22.44 28.95
CA SER A 213 2.38 -22.76 28.73
C SER A 213 1.49 -22.05 29.76
N ASP A 214 0.41 -21.44 29.26
CA ASP A 214 -0.62 -20.73 30.07
C ASP A 214 -1.57 -21.69 30.79
N ALA A 215 -2.65 -21.15 31.37
CA ALA A 215 -3.67 -21.94 32.11
C ALA A 215 -4.38 -22.96 31.22
N ASP A 216 -4.47 -22.71 29.93
CA ASP A 216 -5.06 -23.60 28.93
C ASP A 216 -4.03 -24.57 28.33
N GLY A 217 -2.82 -24.58 28.87
CA GLY A 217 -1.71 -25.41 28.38
C GLY A 217 -1.12 -24.97 27.06
N ILE A 218 -1.31 -23.71 26.66
CA ILE A 218 -0.95 -23.22 25.32
C ILE A 218 0.23 -22.25 25.39
N VAL A 219 1.14 -22.38 24.41
CA VAL A 219 2.07 -21.32 23.99
C VAL A 219 1.71 -20.91 22.58
N HIS A 220 1.45 -19.64 22.36
CA HIS A 220 1.17 -19.09 21.03
C HIS A 220 2.34 -18.23 20.52
N LEU A 221 2.94 -18.65 19.42
CA LEU A 221 4.00 -17.92 18.71
C LEU A 221 3.46 -17.48 17.35
N ALA A 222 3.25 -16.17 17.19
CA ALA A 222 2.80 -15.56 15.95
C ALA A 222 3.97 -14.98 15.15
N GLU A 223 3.70 -14.64 13.89
CA GLU A 223 4.58 -13.88 12.99
C GLU A 223 5.97 -14.51 12.78
N LEU A 224 6.03 -15.83 12.83
CA LEU A 224 7.24 -16.56 12.54
C LEU A 224 7.57 -16.53 11.04
N ASP A 225 8.84 -16.68 10.70
CA ASP A 225 9.21 -16.88 9.29
C ASP A 225 8.94 -18.33 8.87
N THR A 226 8.82 -18.56 7.57
CA THR A 226 8.75 -19.93 7.03
C THR A 226 10.06 -20.68 7.30
N GLY A 227 9.98 -21.99 7.49
CA GLY A 227 11.16 -22.82 7.73
C GLY A 227 10.93 -23.95 8.73
N THR A 228 12.00 -24.69 9.01
CA THR A 228 12.00 -25.78 9.98
C THR A 228 12.25 -25.24 11.39
N TYR A 229 11.42 -25.66 12.33
CA TYR A 229 11.53 -25.32 13.75
C TYR A 229 11.61 -26.59 14.59
N ILE A 230 12.42 -26.51 15.64
CA ILE A 230 12.62 -27.57 16.64
C ILE A 230 12.16 -27.01 17.97
N ILE A 231 11.23 -27.71 18.62
CA ILE A 231 10.65 -27.36 19.91
C ILE A 231 11.13 -28.39 20.93
N THR A 232 11.70 -27.94 22.03
CA THR A 232 12.17 -28.82 23.14
C THR A 232 11.59 -28.33 24.46
N GLU A 233 11.01 -29.19 25.24
CA GLU A 233 10.62 -28.91 26.62
C GLU A 233 11.87 -28.76 27.47
N THR A 234 12.02 -27.61 28.16
CA THR A 234 13.16 -27.31 29.03
C THR A 234 12.83 -27.41 30.52
N LYS A 235 11.52 -27.36 30.85
CA LYS A 235 11.02 -27.53 32.21
C LYS A 235 9.61 -28.10 32.19
N ALA A 236 9.36 -29.19 32.91
CA ALA A 236 8.02 -29.75 33.08
C ALA A 236 7.17 -28.91 34.07
N PRO A 237 5.83 -29.00 34.00
CA PRO A 237 4.93 -28.53 35.04
C PRO A 237 5.22 -29.18 36.39
N SER A 238 4.87 -28.51 37.50
CA SER A 238 5.06 -29.06 38.83
C SER A 238 4.31 -30.40 39.00
N GLY A 239 5.01 -31.43 39.52
CA GLY A 239 4.46 -32.77 39.72
C GLY A 239 4.46 -33.67 38.47
N TYR A 240 5.11 -33.24 37.40
CA TYR A 240 5.26 -34.02 36.15
C TYR A 240 6.72 -34.32 35.84
N VAL A 241 6.94 -35.41 35.09
CA VAL A 241 8.25 -35.78 34.55
C VAL A 241 8.45 -35.09 33.24
N ILE A 242 9.63 -34.48 33.05
CA ILE A 242 10.00 -33.82 31.81
C ILE A 242 10.12 -34.82 30.65
N ASP A 243 9.65 -34.44 29.47
CA ASP A 243 9.95 -35.12 28.21
C ASP A 243 10.68 -34.13 27.31
N ASP A 244 12.00 -34.17 27.30
CA ASP A 244 12.89 -33.31 26.57
C ASP A 244 13.10 -33.74 25.11
N THR A 245 12.33 -34.73 24.63
CA THR A 245 12.37 -35.21 23.24
C THR A 245 11.95 -34.08 22.29
N PRO A 246 12.86 -33.62 21.39
CA PRO A 246 12.56 -32.54 20.50
C PRO A 246 11.49 -32.92 19.48
N LYS A 247 10.59 -31.96 19.15
CA LYS A 247 9.64 -32.10 18.05
C LYS A 247 9.95 -31.11 16.96
N THR A 248 9.94 -31.59 15.71
CA THR A 248 10.23 -30.78 14.53
C THR A 248 8.95 -30.48 13.78
N VAL A 249 8.79 -29.21 13.33
CA VAL A 249 7.68 -28.77 12.51
C VAL A 249 8.19 -27.89 11.37
N GLN A 250 7.61 -28.08 10.17
CA GLN A 250 7.89 -27.26 9.00
C GLN A 250 6.79 -26.19 8.85
N LEU A 251 7.12 -24.94 9.13
CA LEU A 251 6.18 -23.83 8.99
C LEU A 251 6.15 -23.32 7.54
N ARG A 252 4.94 -23.16 7.00
CA ARG A 252 4.67 -22.61 5.67
C ARG A 252 3.80 -21.35 5.81
N LYS A 253 3.93 -20.42 4.84
CA LYS A 253 3.18 -19.18 4.81
C LYS A 253 1.66 -19.39 4.95
N GLY A 254 0.99 -18.46 5.62
CA GLY A 254 -0.47 -18.41 5.73
C GLY A 254 -1.09 -19.44 6.70
N GLN A 255 -0.29 -20.26 7.38
CA GLN A 255 -0.81 -21.36 8.21
C GLN A 255 -0.37 -21.24 9.67
N THR A 256 -1.24 -21.68 10.59
CA THR A 256 -0.90 -21.90 11.99
C THR A 256 -0.77 -23.41 12.22
N TYR A 257 0.35 -23.81 12.79
CA TYR A 257 0.67 -25.20 13.08
C TYR A 257 0.48 -25.49 14.57
N GLU A 258 0.06 -26.69 14.89
CA GLU A 258 -0.10 -27.16 16.27
C GLU A 258 0.86 -28.32 16.54
N VAL A 259 1.57 -28.28 17.69
CA VAL A 259 2.44 -29.35 18.17
C VAL A 259 2.09 -29.64 19.62
N THR A 260 1.66 -30.86 19.89
CA THR A 260 1.26 -31.31 21.24
C THR A 260 2.41 -31.97 21.95
N PHE A 261 2.69 -31.57 23.19
CA PHE A 261 3.59 -32.21 24.13
C PHE A 261 2.79 -32.80 25.31
N THR A 262 3.17 -33.98 25.75
CA THR A 262 2.55 -34.68 26.89
C THR A 262 3.56 -34.83 28.02
N ASN A 263 3.11 -34.77 29.29
CA ASN A 263 3.92 -35.25 30.41
C ASN A 263 3.12 -36.25 31.26
N THR A 264 3.85 -37.16 31.88
CA THR A 264 3.32 -38.13 32.84
C THR A 264 3.50 -37.60 34.26
N LYS A 265 2.51 -37.78 35.13
CA LYS A 265 2.64 -37.44 36.55
C LYS A 265 3.79 -38.21 37.20
N GLN A 266 4.48 -37.49 38.09
CA GLN A 266 5.44 -38.17 38.98
C GLN A 266 4.71 -39.17 39.85
N SER A 267 5.31 -40.38 40.01
CA SER A 267 4.80 -41.38 40.93
C SER A 267 5.04 -40.94 42.38
N GLY A 268 3.98 -40.85 43.17
CA GLY A 268 4.08 -40.58 44.61
C GLY A 268 4.10 -41.88 45.41
N LEU A 269 5.02 -42.02 46.37
CA LEU A 269 5.01 -43.10 47.37
C LEU A 269 4.40 -42.57 48.65
N THR A 270 3.25 -43.14 49.06
CA THR A 270 2.66 -42.90 50.39
C THR A 270 3.03 -44.01 51.34
N ILE A 271 3.87 -43.74 52.32
CA ILE A 271 4.16 -44.68 53.39
C ILE A 271 3.14 -44.39 54.50
N LYS A 272 2.22 -45.37 54.73
CA LYS A 272 1.37 -45.38 55.92
C LYS A 272 2.11 -46.08 57.06
N LYS A 273 2.24 -45.37 58.18
CA LYS A 273 2.80 -45.90 59.42
C LYS A 273 1.73 -46.65 60.21
#